data_3f348fa00259f7d0c7024371ec864987
#
_entry.id   3f348fa00259f7d0c7024371ec864987
#
_cell.length_a   1.000
_cell.length_b   1.000
_cell.length_c   1.000
_cell.angle_alpha   90.00
_cell.angle_beta   90.00
_cell.angle_gamma   90.00
#
_symmetry.space_group_name_H-M   'P 1'
#
loop_
_entity.id
_entity.type
_entity.pdbx_description
1 polymer ?
#
loop_
_entity_poly.entity_id
_entity_poly.type
_entity_poly.pdbx_seq_one_letter_code
_entity_poly.pdbx_strand_id
1 'polypeptide(L)'
;LAAEGELLTLTAEESLEYNLAEAIAENRKQILEMYSIVEVDGELMVLTQEAIMSKRGELGEEKVKEVTLLTDAEIRRVDPSFADEIVFFVTAPIISSLLLSLGMLGLFIEIRSPGFGLPGLIGVICLSLFFGGHMLSQVEAQYALLAFVLGIGLLVIEAFVIPGFGVAGIAGIGCIIYSVFFIFENAYQTEQAIFFLGVSVLITTVLLFVAVYF
;
A
#
# COMPACT_ATOMS: atom_id res chain seq x y z
N LEU A 1 -23.25 22.73 3.51
CA LEU A 1 -21.88 22.24 3.79
C LEU A 1 -21.90 21.50 5.12
N ALA A 2 -21.28 20.34 5.18
CA ALA A 2 -21.19 19.53 6.39
C ALA A 2 -20.48 20.30 7.51
N ALA A 3 -20.84 20.01 8.77
CA ALA A 3 -20.12 20.58 9.91
C ALA A 3 -18.73 19.97 10.04
N GLU A 4 -17.83 20.65 10.79
CA GLU A 4 -16.45 20.18 10.98
C GLU A 4 -16.43 18.77 11.61
N GLY A 5 -15.87 17.79 10.89
CA GLY A 5 -15.85 16.38 11.28
C GLY A 5 -16.97 15.50 10.71
N GLU A 6 -17.93 16.06 9.95
CA GLU A 6 -18.92 15.27 9.23
C GLU A 6 -18.46 14.91 7.81
N LEU A 7 -18.82 13.72 7.36
CA LEU A 7 -18.52 13.26 6.00
C LEU A 7 -19.36 14.07 5.01
N LEU A 8 -18.69 14.78 4.11
CA LEU A 8 -19.37 15.51 3.04
C LEU A 8 -19.85 14.51 1.98
N THR A 9 -21.17 14.28 1.94
CA THR A 9 -21.82 13.50 0.87
C THR A 9 -22.45 14.47 -0.13
N LEU A 10 -22.02 14.41 -1.37
CA LEU A 10 -22.54 15.23 -2.46
C LEU A 10 -23.21 14.35 -3.51
N THR A 11 -24.26 14.84 -4.11
CA THR A 11 -24.80 14.27 -5.35
C THR A 11 -23.86 14.58 -6.52
N ALA A 12 -24.08 13.92 -7.66
CA ALA A 12 -23.29 14.20 -8.87
C ALA A 12 -23.47 15.66 -9.33
N GLU A 13 -24.69 16.19 -9.23
CA GLU A 13 -25.02 17.56 -9.59
C GLU A 13 -24.36 18.57 -8.64
N GLU A 14 -24.40 18.35 -7.33
CA GLU A 14 -23.72 19.19 -6.34
C GLU A 14 -22.19 19.17 -6.54
N SER A 15 -21.63 18.04 -6.96
CA SER A 15 -20.19 17.94 -7.25
C SER A 15 -19.79 18.85 -8.41
N LEU A 16 -20.64 19.03 -9.42
CA LEU A 16 -20.43 19.99 -10.49
C LEU A 16 -20.56 21.45 -10.00
N GLU A 17 -21.59 21.73 -9.19
CA GLU A 17 -21.85 23.07 -8.66
C GLU A 17 -20.68 23.58 -7.80
N TYR A 18 -20.06 22.68 -7.03
CA TYR A 18 -18.88 22.99 -6.19
C TYR A 18 -17.53 22.83 -6.92
N ASN A 19 -17.50 22.62 -8.24
CA ASN A 19 -16.31 22.39 -9.04
C ASN A 19 -15.42 21.23 -8.53
N LEU A 20 -16.01 20.22 -7.92
CA LEU A 20 -15.33 18.99 -7.47
C LEU A 20 -15.35 17.89 -8.55
N ALA A 21 -16.22 18.02 -9.55
CA ALA A 21 -16.25 17.21 -10.75
C ALA A 21 -16.29 18.10 -11.99
N GLU A 22 -15.65 17.65 -13.07
CA GLU A 22 -15.64 18.40 -14.34
C GLU A 22 -16.87 18.08 -15.21
N ALA A 23 -17.40 16.87 -15.09
CA ALA A 23 -18.54 16.41 -15.86
C ALA A 23 -19.23 15.23 -15.18
N ILE A 24 -20.51 14.99 -15.55
CA ILE A 24 -21.26 13.79 -15.21
C ILE A 24 -21.41 12.95 -16.47
N ALA A 25 -21.12 11.66 -16.37
CA ALA A 25 -21.32 10.71 -17.47
C ALA A 25 -22.22 9.56 -17.02
N GLU A 26 -23.26 9.26 -17.80
CA GLU A 26 -24.19 8.17 -17.52
C GLU A 26 -23.59 6.79 -17.79
N ASN A 27 -22.59 6.72 -18.66
CA ASN A 27 -21.92 5.48 -19.04
C ASN A 27 -20.49 5.72 -19.53
N ARG A 28 -19.72 4.62 -19.57
CA ARG A 28 -18.30 4.65 -20.00
C ARG A 28 -18.12 5.22 -21.42
N LYS A 29 -19.03 4.95 -22.34
CA LYS A 29 -18.93 5.45 -23.71
C LYS A 29 -18.98 6.97 -23.75
N GLN A 30 -19.84 7.56 -22.95
CA GLN A 30 -19.95 9.01 -22.83
C GLN A 30 -18.68 9.64 -22.28
N ILE A 31 -17.99 8.99 -21.31
CA ILE A 31 -16.68 9.45 -20.83
C ILE A 31 -15.66 9.47 -21.97
N LEU A 32 -15.62 8.40 -22.79
CA LEU A 32 -14.69 8.31 -23.91
C LEU A 32 -14.99 9.35 -25.00
N GLU A 33 -16.24 9.77 -25.15
CA GLU A 33 -16.66 10.83 -26.07
C GLU A 33 -16.29 12.23 -25.56
N MET A 34 -16.18 12.42 -24.25
CA MET A 34 -15.85 13.71 -23.62
C MET A 34 -14.37 14.06 -23.69
N TYR A 35 -13.49 13.06 -23.77
CA TYR A 35 -12.04 13.24 -23.69
C TYR A 35 -11.33 12.83 -24.98
N SER A 36 -10.27 13.52 -25.30
CA SER A 36 -9.38 13.22 -26.43
C SER A 36 -7.92 13.23 -25.99
N ILE A 37 -7.10 12.42 -26.66
CA ILE A 37 -5.65 12.49 -26.49
C ILE A 37 -5.14 13.60 -27.43
N VAL A 38 -4.47 14.57 -26.84
CA VAL A 38 -3.96 15.75 -27.52
C VAL A 38 -2.47 15.91 -27.23
N GLU A 39 -1.70 16.25 -28.24
CA GLU A 39 -0.30 16.65 -28.08
C GLU A 39 -0.25 18.18 -27.92
N VAL A 40 0.30 18.65 -26.80
CA VAL A 40 0.48 20.05 -26.48
C VAL A 40 1.97 20.29 -26.22
N ASP A 41 2.62 21.10 -27.05
CA ASP A 41 4.06 21.40 -26.96
C ASP A 41 4.96 20.12 -26.91
N GLY A 42 4.52 19.00 -27.52
CA GLY A 42 5.25 17.73 -27.54
C GLY A 42 4.94 16.78 -26.36
N GLU A 43 4.04 17.15 -25.48
CA GLU A 43 3.54 16.29 -24.40
C GLU A 43 2.13 15.77 -24.71
N LEU A 44 1.90 14.48 -24.47
CA LEU A 44 0.58 13.87 -24.63
C LEU A 44 -0.27 14.10 -23.39
N MET A 45 -1.44 14.68 -23.56
CA MET A 45 -2.40 14.96 -22.50
C MET A 45 -3.77 14.42 -22.86
N VAL A 46 -4.54 14.01 -21.86
CA VAL A 46 -5.96 13.68 -22.00
C VAL A 46 -6.76 14.91 -21.55
N LEU A 47 -7.48 15.52 -22.48
CA LEU A 47 -8.21 16.76 -22.25
C LEU A 47 -9.66 16.63 -22.71
N THR A 48 -10.57 17.38 -22.08
CA THR A 48 -11.94 17.59 -22.56
C THR A 48 -11.94 18.50 -23.77
N GLN A 49 -13.00 18.43 -24.59
CA GLN A 49 -13.16 19.30 -25.78
C GLN A 49 -13.11 20.79 -25.41
N GLU A 50 -13.67 21.18 -24.26
CA GLU A 50 -13.61 22.56 -23.78
C GLU A 50 -12.19 23.00 -23.42
N ALA A 51 -11.43 22.13 -22.74
CA ALA A 51 -10.04 22.40 -22.40
C ALA A 51 -9.14 22.47 -23.64
N ILE A 52 -9.43 21.67 -24.68
CA ILE A 52 -8.73 21.73 -25.97
C ILE A 52 -8.98 23.07 -26.66
N MET A 53 -10.22 23.53 -26.69
CA MET A 53 -10.57 24.83 -27.29
C MET A 53 -9.92 26.00 -26.55
N SER A 54 -9.91 25.95 -25.22
CA SER A 54 -9.23 26.95 -24.39
C SER A 54 -7.73 27.00 -24.68
N LYS A 55 -7.05 25.84 -24.68
CA LYS A 55 -5.61 25.75 -24.97
C LYS A 55 -5.26 26.14 -26.40
N ARG A 56 -6.11 25.84 -27.39
CA ARG A 56 -5.93 26.33 -28.75
C ARG A 56 -6.01 27.86 -28.83
N GLY A 57 -6.88 28.46 -28.05
CA GLY A 57 -6.98 29.93 -27.94
C GLY A 57 -5.74 30.57 -27.33
N GLU A 58 -5.09 29.93 -26.35
CA GLU A 58 -3.92 30.43 -25.64
C GLU A 58 -2.61 30.22 -26.41
N LEU A 59 -2.40 29.02 -26.96
CA LEU A 59 -1.12 28.57 -27.52
C LEU A 59 -1.07 28.57 -29.07
N GLY A 60 -2.22 28.73 -29.73
CA GLY A 60 -2.35 28.63 -31.18
C GLY A 60 -2.60 27.21 -31.69
N GLU A 61 -3.26 27.08 -32.85
CA GLU A 61 -3.65 25.79 -33.43
C GLU A 61 -2.47 24.88 -33.81
N GLU A 62 -1.30 25.43 -34.10
CA GLU A 62 -0.10 24.66 -34.47
C GLU A 62 0.49 23.85 -33.31
N LYS A 63 0.29 24.30 -32.08
CA LYS A 63 0.87 23.69 -30.88
C LYS A 63 -0.05 22.69 -30.18
N VAL A 64 -1.31 22.62 -30.59
CA VAL A 64 -2.32 21.72 -30.03
C VAL A 64 -2.82 20.79 -31.13
N LYS A 65 -2.24 19.60 -31.23
CA LYS A 65 -2.62 18.58 -32.21
C LYS A 65 -3.45 17.49 -31.56
N GLU A 66 -4.66 17.30 -32.04
CA GLU A 66 -5.50 16.17 -31.63
C GLU A 66 -4.94 14.89 -32.25
N VAL A 67 -4.51 13.94 -31.39
CA VAL A 67 -3.86 12.70 -31.85
C VAL A 67 -4.90 11.61 -32.06
N THR A 68 -5.84 11.42 -31.12
CA THR A 68 -6.85 10.36 -31.22
C THR A 68 -8.06 10.68 -30.35
N LEU A 69 -9.25 10.46 -30.90
CA LEU A 69 -10.49 10.40 -30.13
C LEU A 69 -10.49 9.11 -29.31
N LEU A 70 -10.79 9.20 -28.01
CA LEU A 70 -10.89 8.01 -27.14
C LEU A 70 -12.09 7.11 -27.51
N THR A 71 -13.05 7.61 -28.28
CA THR A 71 -14.15 6.81 -28.84
C THR A 71 -13.68 5.65 -29.70
N ASP A 72 -12.56 5.81 -30.40
CA ASP A 72 -11.98 4.79 -31.26
C ASP A 72 -10.99 3.88 -30.53
N ALA A 73 -10.75 4.14 -29.25
CA ALA A 73 -9.84 3.35 -28.45
C ALA A 73 -10.43 1.97 -28.12
N GLU A 74 -9.70 0.91 -28.45
CA GLU A 74 -10.05 -0.44 -28.06
C GLU A 74 -9.91 -0.60 -26.53
N ILE A 75 -11.04 -0.78 -25.84
CA ILE A 75 -11.05 -1.01 -24.40
C ILE A 75 -10.56 -2.42 -24.14
N ARG A 76 -9.30 -2.57 -23.75
CA ARG A 76 -8.73 -3.84 -23.38
C ARG A 76 -8.90 -4.07 -21.88
N ARG A 77 -9.59 -5.15 -21.50
CA ARG A 77 -9.54 -5.63 -20.12
C ARG A 77 -8.19 -6.29 -19.89
N VAL A 78 -7.44 -5.78 -18.92
CA VAL A 78 -6.25 -6.46 -18.43
C VAL A 78 -6.71 -7.32 -17.26
N ASP A 79 -6.85 -8.63 -17.52
CA ASP A 79 -7.14 -9.57 -16.43
C ASP A 79 -5.87 -9.71 -15.55
N PRO A 80 -6.02 -9.77 -14.22
CA PRO A 80 -4.89 -9.98 -13.33
C PRO A 80 -4.14 -11.25 -13.70
N SER A 81 -2.82 -11.20 -13.70
CA SER A 81 -2.01 -12.39 -13.85
C SER A 81 -2.08 -13.25 -12.58
N PHE A 82 -1.68 -14.52 -12.68
CA PHE A 82 -1.58 -15.39 -11.50
C PHE A 82 -0.65 -14.80 -10.42
N ALA A 83 0.38 -14.06 -10.82
CA ALA A 83 1.27 -13.35 -9.90
C ALA A 83 0.54 -12.23 -9.16
N ASP A 84 -0.31 -11.45 -9.86
CA ASP A 84 -1.11 -10.39 -9.26
C ASP A 84 -2.10 -10.97 -8.24
N GLU A 85 -2.72 -12.11 -8.53
CA GLU A 85 -3.62 -12.80 -7.59
C GLU A 85 -2.91 -13.22 -6.31
N ILE A 86 -1.67 -13.75 -6.41
CA ILE A 86 -0.86 -14.07 -5.23
C ILE A 86 -0.54 -12.80 -4.43
N VAL A 87 -0.12 -11.72 -5.10
CA VAL A 87 0.18 -10.45 -4.43
C VAL A 87 -1.07 -9.94 -3.70
N PHE A 88 -2.24 -9.89 -4.35
CA PHE A 88 -3.50 -9.50 -3.71
C PHE A 88 -3.85 -10.37 -2.50
N PHE A 89 -3.61 -11.68 -2.59
CA PHE A 89 -3.87 -12.59 -1.48
C PHE A 89 -2.95 -12.32 -0.28
N VAL A 90 -1.63 -12.26 -0.50
CA VAL A 90 -0.67 -12.09 0.61
C VAL A 90 -0.70 -10.68 1.22
N THR A 91 -1.11 -9.67 0.46
CA THR A 91 -1.29 -8.31 0.94
C THR A 91 -2.67 -8.03 1.52
N ALA A 92 -3.62 -8.99 1.43
CA ALA A 92 -4.91 -8.84 2.09
C ALA A 92 -4.73 -8.65 3.61
N PRO A 93 -5.46 -7.71 4.27
CA PRO A 93 -5.18 -7.28 5.64
C PRO A 93 -5.08 -8.42 6.67
N ILE A 94 -6.01 -9.37 6.62
CA ILE A 94 -6.06 -10.52 7.53
C ILE A 94 -4.87 -11.46 7.26
N ILE A 95 -4.57 -11.74 6.00
CA ILE A 95 -3.46 -12.62 5.61
C ILE A 95 -2.12 -11.96 5.98
N SER A 96 -1.95 -10.67 5.69
CA SER A 96 -0.77 -9.90 6.09
C SER A 96 -0.53 -9.93 7.60
N SER A 97 -1.59 -9.74 8.40
CA SER A 97 -1.50 -9.81 9.87
C SER A 97 -1.11 -11.21 10.36
N LEU A 98 -1.63 -12.28 9.73
CA LEU A 98 -1.26 -13.65 10.03
C LEU A 98 0.18 -13.97 9.64
N LEU A 99 0.60 -13.58 8.43
CA LEU A 99 1.97 -13.78 7.95
C LEU A 99 2.98 -13.10 8.86
N LEU A 100 2.71 -11.85 9.25
CA LEU A 100 3.56 -11.12 10.19
C LEU A 100 3.62 -11.81 11.54
N SER A 101 2.47 -12.21 12.11
CA SER A 101 2.40 -12.85 13.44
C SER A 101 3.11 -14.20 13.46
N LEU A 102 2.89 -15.05 12.46
CA LEU A 102 3.57 -16.35 12.33
C LEU A 102 5.07 -16.16 12.05
N GLY A 103 5.42 -15.15 11.27
CA GLY A 103 6.80 -14.80 10.98
C GLY A 103 7.56 -14.40 12.25
N MET A 104 7.00 -13.50 13.04
CA MET A 104 7.58 -13.07 14.32
C MET A 104 7.65 -14.22 15.34
N LEU A 105 6.60 -15.04 15.43
CA LEU A 105 6.60 -16.21 16.31
C LEU A 105 7.69 -17.22 15.92
N GLY A 106 7.81 -17.54 14.63
CA GLY A 106 8.82 -18.45 14.13
C GLY A 106 10.25 -18.01 14.45
N LEU A 107 10.55 -16.71 14.22
CA LEU A 107 11.84 -16.13 14.61
C LEU A 107 12.07 -16.15 16.13
N PHE A 108 11.05 -15.85 16.93
CA PHE A 108 11.16 -15.89 18.38
C PHE A 108 11.48 -17.28 18.90
N ILE A 109 10.78 -18.33 18.40
CA ILE A 109 11.04 -19.72 18.80
C ILE A 109 12.45 -20.13 18.40
N GLU A 110 12.91 -19.76 17.21
CA GLU A 110 14.27 -20.08 16.75
C GLU A 110 15.37 -19.44 17.61
N ILE A 111 15.16 -18.18 18.04
CA ILE A 111 16.11 -17.51 18.95
C ILE A 111 16.14 -18.20 20.33
N ARG A 112 15.01 -18.71 20.79
CA ARG A 112 14.91 -19.39 22.09
C ARG A 112 15.46 -20.81 22.07
N SER A 113 15.37 -21.50 20.94
CA SER A 113 15.84 -22.85 20.72
C SER A 113 16.80 -22.88 19.52
N PRO A 114 18.05 -22.47 19.70
CA PRO A 114 18.99 -22.29 18.59
C PRO A 114 19.30 -23.63 17.91
N GLY A 115 19.00 -23.75 16.61
CA GLY A 115 19.23 -24.97 15.85
C GLY A 115 18.71 -24.99 14.44
N PHE A 116 18.45 -23.89 13.78
CA PHE A 116 17.88 -23.83 12.42
C PHE A 116 16.75 -24.83 12.20
N GLY A 117 15.73 -24.68 13.01
CA GLY A 117 14.59 -25.60 13.03
C GLY A 117 13.47 -25.19 12.07
N LEU A 118 12.46 -26.02 12.00
CA LEU A 118 11.24 -25.77 11.22
C LEU A 118 10.56 -24.43 11.59
N PRO A 119 10.50 -23.99 12.86
CA PRO A 119 9.87 -22.72 13.22
C PRO A 119 10.57 -21.51 12.60
N GLY A 120 11.89 -21.47 12.61
CA GLY A 120 12.67 -20.39 12.00
C GLY A 120 12.48 -20.32 10.48
N LEU A 121 12.49 -21.48 9.81
CA LEU A 121 12.25 -21.56 8.37
C LEU A 121 10.84 -21.04 8.00
N ILE A 122 9.80 -21.46 8.72
CA ILE A 122 8.43 -20.98 8.53
C ILE A 122 8.38 -19.47 8.78
N GLY A 123 9.05 -18.99 9.84
CA GLY A 123 9.14 -17.56 10.15
C GLY A 123 9.71 -16.75 9.01
N VAL A 124 10.83 -17.18 8.44
CA VAL A 124 11.48 -16.51 7.30
C VAL A 124 10.58 -16.53 6.07
N ILE A 125 9.92 -17.67 5.75
CA ILE A 125 8.99 -17.75 4.62
C ILE A 125 7.82 -16.78 4.80
N CYS A 126 7.18 -16.76 5.98
CA CYS A 126 6.06 -15.87 6.25
C CYS A 126 6.47 -14.38 6.12
N LEU A 127 7.61 -13.98 6.68
CA LEU A 127 8.12 -12.61 6.55
C LEU A 127 8.52 -12.28 5.11
N SER A 128 9.09 -13.22 4.38
CA SER A 128 9.43 -13.02 2.97
C SER A 128 8.18 -12.80 2.11
N LEU A 129 7.11 -13.55 2.36
CA LEU A 129 5.81 -13.34 1.69
C LEU A 129 5.18 -12.00 2.10
N PHE A 130 5.24 -11.64 3.38
CA PHE A 130 4.72 -10.38 3.88
C PHE A 130 5.43 -9.18 3.23
N PHE A 131 6.75 -9.07 3.39
CA PHE A 131 7.50 -7.95 2.82
C PHE A 131 7.57 -8.01 1.30
N GLY A 132 7.75 -9.19 0.70
CA GLY A 132 7.81 -9.38 -0.75
C GLY A 132 6.51 -8.98 -1.44
N GLY A 133 5.35 -9.37 -0.90
CA GLY A 133 4.04 -8.98 -1.42
C GLY A 133 3.85 -7.46 -1.39
N HIS A 134 4.19 -6.82 -0.26
CA HIS A 134 4.07 -5.37 -0.15
C HIS A 134 5.09 -4.61 -1.02
N MET A 135 6.30 -5.12 -1.22
CA MET A 135 7.28 -4.51 -2.13
C MET A 135 6.83 -4.57 -3.60
N LEU A 136 6.05 -5.58 -3.99
CA LEU A 136 5.48 -5.66 -5.33
C LEU A 136 4.26 -4.75 -5.51
N SER A 137 3.52 -4.47 -4.44
CA SER A 137 2.34 -3.60 -4.46
C SER A 137 2.63 -2.13 -4.16
N GLN A 138 3.74 -1.83 -3.44
CA GLN A 138 4.08 -0.50 -2.93
C GLN A 138 5.57 -0.20 -3.15
N VAL A 139 5.86 0.86 -3.88
CA VAL A 139 7.26 1.24 -4.20
C VAL A 139 8.10 1.55 -2.95
N GLU A 140 7.47 2.04 -1.89
CA GLU A 140 8.16 2.49 -0.67
C GLU A 140 8.36 1.39 0.39
N ALA A 141 7.76 0.20 0.22
CA ALA A 141 7.86 -0.90 1.18
C ALA A 141 9.31 -1.41 1.42
N GLN A 142 10.23 -1.12 0.53
CA GLN A 142 11.67 -1.39 0.72
C GLN A 142 12.26 -0.70 1.96
N TYR A 143 11.80 0.52 2.29
CA TYR A 143 12.26 1.23 3.49
C TYR A 143 11.75 0.58 4.77
N ALA A 144 10.54 0.04 4.74
CA ALA A 144 9.99 -0.74 5.84
C ALA A 144 10.80 -2.01 6.07
N LEU A 145 11.17 -2.74 5.02
CA LEU A 145 12.04 -3.92 5.13
C LEU A 145 13.40 -3.57 5.75
N LEU A 146 14.02 -2.46 5.32
CA LEU A 146 15.30 -2.01 5.91
C LEU A 146 15.16 -1.68 7.39
N ALA A 147 14.10 -0.97 7.78
CA ALA A 147 13.81 -0.67 9.19
C ALA A 147 13.58 -1.95 10.01
N PHE A 148 12.88 -2.94 9.44
CA PHE A 148 12.65 -4.23 10.08
C PHE A 148 13.94 -4.99 10.33
N VAL A 149 14.79 -5.14 9.31
CA VAL A 149 16.08 -5.82 9.41
C VAL A 149 17.00 -5.12 10.41
N LEU A 150 17.03 -3.78 10.40
CA LEU A 150 17.77 -3.00 11.39
C LEU A 150 17.24 -3.27 12.81
N GLY A 151 15.92 -3.30 12.99
CA GLY A 151 15.28 -3.60 14.28
C GLY A 151 15.66 -4.97 14.80
N ILE A 152 15.60 -6.01 13.97
CA ILE A 152 16.05 -7.37 14.32
C ILE A 152 17.54 -7.37 14.68
N GLY A 153 18.38 -6.70 13.90
CA GLY A 153 19.83 -6.60 14.16
C GLY A 153 20.11 -5.97 15.53
N LEU A 154 19.41 -4.89 15.88
CA LEU A 154 19.53 -4.23 17.18
C LEU A 154 19.09 -5.15 18.34
N LEU A 155 18.01 -5.92 18.17
CA LEU A 155 17.57 -6.90 19.16
C LEU A 155 18.58 -8.04 19.33
N VAL A 156 19.20 -8.50 18.27
CA VAL A 156 20.26 -9.51 18.32
C VAL A 156 21.49 -8.96 19.07
N ILE A 157 21.91 -7.74 18.79
CA ILE A 157 23.02 -7.08 19.50
C ILE A 157 22.70 -6.96 20.99
N GLU A 158 21.49 -6.52 21.34
CA GLU A 158 21.04 -6.43 22.74
C GLU A 158 21.09 -7.79 23.45
N ALA A 159 20.61 -8.84 22.78
CA ALA A 159 20.53 -10.18 23.38
C ALA A 159 21.91 -10.83 23.59
N PHE A 160 22.87 -10.60 22.70
CA PHE A 160 24.15 -11.33 22.69
C PHE A 160 25.36 -10.50 23.10
N VAL A 161 25.32 -9.17 22.93
CA VAL A 161 26.48 -8.29 23.15
C VAL A 161 26.34 -7.45 24.41
N ILE A 162 25.12 -6.94 24.67
CA ILE A 162 24.83 -6.05 25.79
C ILE A 162 23.73 -6.70 26.65
N PRO A 163 24.07 -7.64 27.57
CA PRO A 163 23.06 -8.32 28.35
C PRO A 163 22.35 -7.36 29.31
N GLY A 164 21.08 -7.08 29.03
CA GLY A 164 20.22 -6.18 29.78
C GLY A 164 19.29 -5.46 28.82
N PHE A 165 18.07 -5.08 29.22
CA PHE A 165 17.13 -4.36 28.33
C PHE A 165 17.56 -2.89 28.25
N GLY A 166 18.45 -2.56 27.30
CA GLY A 166 19.06 -1.27 27.12
C GLY A 166 18.55 -0.49 25.90
N VAL A 167 19.32 0.50 25.49
CA VAL A 167 18.97 1.43 24.40
C VAL A 167 18.80 0.72 23.07
N ALA A 168 19.63 -0.30 22.78
CA ALA A 168 19.55 -1.06 21.52
C ALA A 168 18.25 -1.88 21.43
N GLY A 169 17.79 -2.47 22.55
CA GLY A 169 16.54 -3.21 22.60
C GLY A 169 15.32 -2.31 22.35
N ILE A 170 15.28 -1.15 23.01
CA ILE A 170 14.19 -0.17 22.82
C ILE A 170 14.18 0.35 21.37
N ALA A 171 15.35 0.72 20.82
CA ALA A 171 15.47 1.18 19.46
C ALA A 171 15.08 0.09 18.44
N GLY A 172 15.47 -1.16 18.69
CA GLY A 172 15.11 -2.31 17.85
C GLY A 172 13.60 -2.54 17.79
N ILE A 173 12.93 -2.52 18.94
CA ILE A 173 11.45 -2.61 18.98
C ILE A 173 10.82 -1.43 18.24
N GLY A 174 11.32 -0.21 18.45
CA GLY A 174 10.84 0.98 17.75
C GLY A 174 10.96 0.87 16.23
N CYS A 175 12.07 0.36 15.72
CA CYS A 175 12.27 0.12 14.30
C CYS A 175 11.29 -0.92 13.73
N ILE A 176 11.02 -2.00 14.47
CA ILE A 176 10.06 -3.03 14.04
C ILE A 176 8.64 -2.45 14.01
N ILE A 177 8.22 -1.74 15.05
CA ILE A 177 6.90 -1.10 15.10
C ILE A 177 6.74 -0.10 13.96
N TYR A 178 7.74 0.76 13.75
CA TYR A 178 7.75 1.72 12.64
C TYR A 178 7.61 1.02 11.29
N SER A 179 8.40 -0.03 11.04
CA SER A 179 8.38 -0.81 9.81
C SER A 179 6.98 -1.36 9.49
N VAL A 180 6.36 -1.99 10.48
CA VAL A 180 5.04 -2.61 10.32
C VAL A 180 3.96 -1.54 10.14
N PHE A 181 3.99 -0.48 10.96
CA PHE A 181 3.07 0.64 10.84
C PHE A 181 3.15 1.29 9.46
N PHE A 182 4.36 1.54 8.95
CA PHE A 182 4.60 2.14 7.64
C PHE A 182 4.00 1.32 6.49
N ILE A 183 4.10 -0.02 6.54
CA ILE A 183 3.49 -0.89 5.54
C ILE A 183 1.96 -0.78 5.57
N PHE A 184 1.36 -0.85 6.75
CA PHE A 184 -0.09 -0.79 6.86
C PHE A 184 -0.66 0.60 6.54
N GLU A 185 0.05 1.69 6.90
CA GLU A 185 -0.36 3.05 6.58
C GLU A 185 -0.36 3.30 5.07
N ASN A 186 0.66 2.83 4.35
CA ASN A 186 0.72 2.97 2.89
C ASN A 186 -0.26 2.04 2.15
N ALA A 187 -0.63 0.91 2.74
CA ALA A 187 -1.59 -0.03 2.16
C ALA A 187 -3.05 0.35 2.42
N TYR A 188 -3.32 1.02 3.55
CA TYR A 188 -4.67 1.27 4.06
C TYR A 188 -4.76 2.69 4.63
N GLN A 189 -5.97 3.16 4.93
CA GLN A 189 -6.17 4.40 5.67
C GLN A 189 -5.66 4.23 7.12
N THR A 190 -5.16 5.32 7.71
CA THR A 190 -4.50 5.32 9.03
C THR A 190 -5.31 4.60 10.13
N GLU A 191 -6.63 4.76 10.16
CA GLU A 191 -7.49 4.08 11.14
C GLU A 191 -7.46 2.55 10.98
N GLN A 192 -7.51 2.07 9.72
CA GLN A 192 -7.41 0.65 9.40
C GLN A 192 -6.00 0.11 9.68
N ALA A 193 -4.96 0.90 9.40
CA ALA A 193 -3.59 0.55 9.70
C ALA A 193 -3.37 0.29 11.19
N ILE A 194 -3.88 1.18 12.06
CA ILE A 194 -3.81 1.02 13.52
C ILE A 194 -4.56 -0.24 13.97
N PHE A 195 -5.75 -0.50 13.39
CA PHE A 195 -6.53 -1.69 13.70
C PHE A 195 -5.78 -2.98 13.34
N PHE A 196 -5.24 -3.10 12.13
CA PHE A 196 -4.53 -4.30 11.69
C PHE A 196 -3.21 -4.50 12.42
N LEU A 197 -2.49 -3.42 12.76
CA LEU A 197 -1.33 -3.47 13.62
C LEU A 197 -1.71 -4.01 15.01
N GLY A 198 -2.80 -3.52 15.59
CA GLY A 198 -3.32 -4.02 16.87
C GLY A 198 -3.69 -5.50 16.81
N VAL A 199 -4.35 -5.94 15.74
CA VAL A 199 -4.68 -7.35 15.50
C VAL A 199 -3.41 -8.20 15.40
N SER A 200 -2.40 -7.76 14.65
CA SER A 200 -1.11 -8.48 14.52
C SER A 200 -0.41 -8.63 15.86
N VAL A 201 -0.36 -7.56 16.67
CA VAL A 201 0.25 -7.59 18.01
C VAL A 201 -0.53 -8.53 18.93
N LEU A 202 -1.87 -8.50 18.91
CA LEU A 202 -2.71 -9.38 19.70
C LEU A 202 -2.48 -10.85 19.34
N ILE A 203 -2.52 -11.19 18.05
CA ILE A 203 -2.28 -12.56 17.56
C ILE A 203 -0.88 -13.03 17.98
N THR A 204 0.15 -12.20 17.74
CA THR A 204 1.53 -12.55 18.12
C THR A 204 1.64 -12.78 19.64
N THR A 205 1.02 -11.93 20.46
CA THR A 205 1.04 -12.07 21.91
C THR A 205 0.37 -13.36 22.37
N VAL A 206 -0.80 -13.69 21.80
CA VAL A 206 -1.52 -14.93 22.12
C VAL A 206 -0.70 -16.15 21.70
N LEU A 207 -0.13 -16.13 20.50
CA LEU A 207 0.71 -17.24 20.00
C LEU A 207 1.97 -17.42 20.85
N LEU A 208 2.63 -16.32 21.25
CA LEU A 208 3.79 -16.37 22.16
C LEU A 208 3.40 -16.93 23.52
N PHE A 209 2.25 -16.53 24.07
CA PHE A 209 1.77 -17.06 25.33
C PHE A 209 1.55 -18.58 25.25
N VAL A 210 0.90 -19.05 24.18
CA VAL A 210 0.71 -20.49 23.94
C VAL A 210 2.05 -21.20 23.79
N ALA A 211 2.99 -20.68 23.00
CA ALA A 211 4.30 -21.28 22.77
C ALA A 211 5.19 -21.34 24.04
N VAL A 212 4.95 -20.47 25.03
CA VAL A 212 5.71 -20.47 26.30
C VAL A 212 5.11 -21.44 27.32
N TYR A 213 3.78 -21.64 27.32
CA TYR A 213 3.09 -22.44 28.34
C TYR A 213 2.78 -23.87 27.90
N PHE A 214 2.86 -24.18 26.63
CA PHE A 214 2.65 -25.53 26.06
C PHE A 214 3.88 -26.00 25.28
#